data_98245f3f4ef0c2b857595fb1fb339aa8
#
_entry.id   98245f3f4ef0c2b857595fb1fb339aa8
#
_cell.length_a   1.000
_cell.length_b   1.000
_cell.length_c   1.000
_cell.angle_alpha   90.00
_cell.angle_beta   90.00
_cell.angle_gamma   90.00
#
_symmetry.space_group_name_H-M   'P 1'
#
loop_
_entity.id
_entity.type
_entity.pdbx_description
1 polymer ?
#
loop_
_entity_poly.entity_id
_entity_poly.type
_entity_poly.pdbx_seq_one_letter_code
_entity_poly.pdbx_strand_id
1 'polypeptide(L)'
;MSQRTFNEIPPIVSASEPHMALLFLLDVSRSMSGDPINSLNASINKFKEQVCTDPRTTEILDVAIVTFNHETQVVMPFTPVAYMEPVNLVASGGTEMAPAVQVALDMVDERSRFYRHAGTEPYKPWIFMISDGYGGDISAVSEVVHQKENDGYLKFFSLGVEGYDSKTLHQLCGEKVLKLNGYDFTGILDWAHKSMRAVSVSSPGEKVRLPALPENVDKDVNDWFD
;
A
#
# COMPACT_ATOMS: atom_id res chain seq x y z
N MET A 1 14.73 17.16 -9.24
CA MET A 1 13.61 16.97 -8.32
C MET A 1 12.55 18.00 -8.64
N SER A 2 11.46 17.61 -9.30
CA SER A 2 10.33 18.52 -9.56
C SER A 2 9.59 18.70 -8.24
N GLN A 3 9.59 19.90 -7.69
CA GLN A 3 8.71 20.24 -6.57
C GLN A 3 7.28 20.24 -7.11
N ARG A 4 6.52 19.15 -6.82
CA ARG A 4 5.08 19.17 -7.04
C ARG A 4 4.48 20.23 -6.13
N THR A 5 3.86 21.23 -6.72
CA THR A 5 3.14 22.26 -5.97
C THR A 5 1.87 21.69 -5.36
N PHE A 6 1.41 22.24 -4.23
CA PHE A 6 0.14 21.84 -3.58
C PHE A 6 -1.07 21.76 -4.55
N ASN A 7 -1.01 22.47 -5.67
CA ASN A 7 -2.06 22.46 -6.70
C ASN A 7 -2.15 21.16 -7.51
N GLU A 8 -1.16 20.23 -7.39
CA GLU A 8 -1.14 18.94 -8.09
C GLU A 8 -1.67 17.80 -7.21
N ILE A 9 -1.97 18.09 -5.92
CA ILE A 9 -2.54 17.10 -5.01
C ILE A 9 -4.06 17.14 -5.14
N PRO A 10 -4.72 16.01 -5.50
CA PRO A 10 -6.18 15.98 -5.58
C PRO A 10 -6.82 16.42 -4.26
N PRO A 11 -7.93 17.17 -4.31
CA PRO A 11 -8.61 17.63 -3.11
C PRO A 11 -9.14 16.45 -2.29
N ILE A 12 -9.21 16.63 -0.97
CA ILE A 12 -9.92 15.69 -0.10
C ILE A 12 -11.43 15.85 -0.29
N VAL A 13 -12.17 14.73 -0.18
CA VAL A 13 -13.64 14.75 -0.36
C VAL A 13 -14.33 15.44 0.82
N SER A 14 -13.84 15.21 2.05
CA SER A 14 -14.36 15.85 3.26
C SER A 14 -13.21 16.35 4.14
N ALA A 15 -13.21 17.65 4.47
CA ALA A 15 -12.20 18.22 5.38
C ALA A 15 -12.59 18.07 6.86
N SER A 16 -13.79 17.58 7.18
CA SER A 16 -14.28 17.42 8.56
C SER A 16 -14.02 16.04 9.15
N GLU A 17 -13.67 15.06 8.33
CA GLU A 17 -13.45 13.68 8.74
C GLU A 17 -11.96 13.32 8.68
N PRO A 18 -11.47 12.45 9.58
CA PRO A 18 -10.12 11.89 9.48
C PRO A 18 -9.94 11.12 8.18
N HIS A 19 -8.86 11.39 7.46
CA HIS A 19 -8.55 10.73 6.19
C HIS A 19 -7.54 9.59 6.35
N MET A 20 -7.61 8.63 5.45
CA MET A 20 -6.71 7.48 5.38
C MET A 20 -6.01 7.46 4.02
N ALA A 21 -4.69 7.35 4.04
CA ALA A 21 -3.87 7.16 2.84
C ALA A 21 -3.46 5.70 2.70
N LEU A 22 -3.83 5.06 1.58
CA LEU A 22 -3.33 3.75 1.16
C LEU A 22 -2.47 3.91 -0.09
N LEU A 23 -1.21 3.48 -0.02
CA LEU A 23 -0.33 3.42 -1.18
C LEU A 23 -0.08 1.97 -1.55
N PHE A 24 -0.45 1.59 -2.77
CA PHE A 24 -0.02 0.33 -3.38
C PHE A 24 1.35 0.53 -4.03
N LEU A 25 2.35 -0.24 -3.58
CA LEU A 25 3.70 -0.30 -4.13
C LEU A 25 3.86 -1.62 -4.87
N LEU A 26 3.77 -1.60 -6.20
CA LEU A 26 3.56 -2.78 -7.02
C LEU A 26 4.78 -3.10 -7.88
N ASP A 27 5.31 -4.30 -7.70
CA ASP A 27 6.33 -4.86 -8.56
C ASP A 27 5.74 -5.16 -9.94
N VAL A 28 6.32 -4.57 -10.96
CA VAL A 28 6.01 -4.83 -12.37
C VAL A 28 7.25 -5.31 -13.13
N SER A 29 8.17 -5.96 -12.43
CA SER A 29 9.33 -6.61 -13.05
C SER A 29 8.92 -7.79 -13.92
N ARG A 30 9.86 -8.30 -14.72
CA ARG A 30 9.58 -9.38 -15.69
C ARG A 30 9.05 -10.66 -15.02
N SER A 31 9.43 -10.97 -13.80
CA SER A 31 8.93 -12.13 -13.03
C SER A 31 7.43 -12.09 -12.78
N MET A 32 6.85 -10.88 -12.73
CA MET A 32 5.41 -10.67 -12.60
C MET A 32 4.62 -10.87 -13.91
N SER A 33 5.29 -11.22 -15.04
CA SER A 33 4.61 -11.39 -16.33
C SER A 33 3.64 -12.57 -16.34
N GLY A 34 2.58 -12.46 -17.15
CA GLY A 34 1.57 -13.51 -17.30
C GLY A 34 0.46 -13.45 -16.26
N ASP A 35 0.18 -14.58 -15.60
CA ASP A 35 -0.90 -14.70 -14.63
C ASP A 35 -0.76 -13.75 -13.43
N PRO A 36 0.45 -13.52 -12.85
CA PRO A 36 0.59 -12.59 -11.72
C PRO A 36 0.10 -11.18 -12.04
N ILE A 37 0.60 -10.56 -13.11
CA ILE A 37 0.24 -9.18 -13.44
C ILE A 37 -1.23 -9.06 -13.88
N ASN A 38 -1.77 -10.07 -14.59
CA ASN A 38 -3.16 -10.08 -15.00
C ASN A 38 -4.10 -10.16 -13.81
N SER A 39 -3.80 -11.04 -12.84
CA SER A 39 -4.57 -11.17 -11.61
C SER A 39 -4.44 -9.92 -10.73
N LEU A 40 -3.25 -9.32 -10.65
CA LEU A 40 -3.03 -8.08 -9.91
C LEU A 40 -3.89 -6.93 -10.48
N ASN A 41 -3.88 -6.73 -11.81
CA ASN A 41 -4.71 -5.73 -12.48
C ASN A 41 -6.19 -5.93 -12.18
N ALA A 42 -6.68 -7.17 -12.33
CA ALA A 42 -8.08 -7.49 -12.05
C ALA A 42 -8.44 -7.21 -10.58
N SER A 43 -7.56 -7.58 -9.65
CA SER A 43 -7.79 -7.42 -8.20
C SER A 43 -7.74 -5.96 -7.75
N ILE A 44 -6.82 -5.16 -8.27
CA ILE A 44 -6.76 -3.71 -7.97
C ILE A 44 -8.01 -2.98 -8.50
N ASN A 45 -8.46 -3.31 -9.70
CA ASN A 45 -9.67 -2.71 -10.26
C ASN A 45 -10.93 -3.11 -9.46
N LYS A 46 -11.02 -4.37 -9.05
CA LYS A 46 -12.10 -4.87 -8.20
C LYS A 46 -12.08 -4.25 -6.79
N PHE A 47 -10.88 -3.96 -6.23
CA PHE A 47 -10.74 -3.29 -4.95
C PHE A 47 -11.50 -1.96 -4.91
N LYS A 48 -11.36 -1.12 -5.95
CA LYS A 48 -12.13 0.12 -6.06
C LYS A 48 -13.63 -0.14 -5.97
N GLU A 49 -14.14 -1.09 -6.76
CA GLU A 49 -15.56 -1.42 -6.78
C GLU A 49 -16.06 -1.82 -5.39
N GLN A 50 -15.29 -2.67 -4.69
CA GLN A 50 -15.63 -3.14 -3.36
C GLN A 50 -15.63 -2.00 -2.33
N VAL A 51 -14.60 -1.15 -2.31
CA VAL A 51 -14.52 -0.02 -1.38
C VAL A 51 -15.68 0.95 -1.60
N CYS A 52 -16.04 1.23 -2.84
CA CYS A 52 -17.14 2.14 -3.18
C CYS A 52 -18.54 1.63 -2.76
N THR A 53 -18.66 0.39 -2.29
CA THR A 53 -19.90 -0.10 -1.65
C THR A 53 -20.06 0.34 -0.19
N ASP A 54 -18.98 0.82 0.44
CA ASP A 54 -19.01 1.35 1.81
C ASP A 54 -18.86 2.88 1.80
N PRO A 55 -19.96 3.65 2.02
CA PRO A 55 -19.92 5.11 1.91
C PRO A 55 -18.88 5.75 2.81
N ARG A 56 -18.70 5.26 4.05
CA ARG A 56 -17.75 5.85 4.99
C ARG A 56 -16.31 5.67 4.53
N THR A 57 -15.92 4.46 4.16
CA THR A 57 -14.56 4.22 3.65
C THR A 57 -14.32 4.98 2.34
N THR A 58 -15.33 5.06 1.47
CA THR A 58 -15.25 5.83 0.22
C THR A 58 -14.98 7.31 0.45
N GLU A 59 -15.57 7.89 1.49
CA GLU A 59 -15.43 9.31 1.81
C GLU A 59 -14.03 9.68 2.31
N ILE A 60 -13.38 8.78 3.06
CA ILE A 60 -12.13 9.08 3.77
C ILE A 60 -10.88 8.46 3.16
N LEU A 61 -11.01 7.50 2.23
CA LEU A 61 -9.88 6.77 1.67
C LEU A 61 -9.32 7.43 0.42
N ASP A 62 -8.05 7.79 0.49
CA ASP A 62 -7.24 8.19 -0.66
C ASP A 62 -6.26 7.08 -1.03
N VAL A 63 -6.19 6.76 -2.32
CA VAL A 63 -5.36 5.69 -2.86
C VAL A 63 -4.30 6.26 -3.80
N ALA A 64 -3.07 5.78 -3.67
CA ALA A 64 -1.99 6.00 -4.64
C ALA A 64 -1.48 4.67 -5.18
N ILE A 65 -0.97 4.68 -6.42
CA ILE A 65 -0.32 3.53 -7.03
C ILE A 65 1.06 3.94 -7.53
N VAL A 66 2.07 3.29 -7.00
CA VAL A 66 3.47 3.39 -7.45
C VAL A 66 3.87 2.02 -7.95
N THR A 67 4.41 1.96 -9.16
CA THR A 67 5.00 0.74 -9.71
C THR A 67 6.51 0.83 -9.72
N PHE A 68 7.16 -0.32 -9.65
CA PHE A 68 8.60 -0.41 -9.81
C PHE A 68 9.01 -1.64 -10.62
N ASN A 69 10.05 -1.46 -11.39
CA ASN A 69 10.87 -2.46 -12.05
C ASN A 69 12.33 -1.95 -12.01
N HIS A 70 13.00 -1.71 -13.13
CA HIS A 70 14.28 -0.97 -13.20
C HIS A 70 14.08 0.57 -13.09
N GLU A 71 12.82 1.02 -13.05
CA GLU A 71 12.40 2.41 -12.85
C GLU A 71 11.27 2.46 -11.83
N THR A 72 11.14 3.59 -11.14
CA THR A 72 10.00 3.86 -10.26
C THR A 72 9.05 4.83 -10.92
N GLN A 73 7.78 4.47 -11.02
CA GLN A 73 6.75 5.29 -11.66
C GLN A 73 5.55 5.51 -10.72
N VAL A 74 5.16 6.76 -10.53
CA VAL A 74 3.88 7.10 -9.90
C VAL A 74 2.79 6.99 -10.97
N VAL A 75 2.10 5.86 -10.99
CA VAL A 75 1.00 5.60 -11.96
C VAL A 75 -0.23 6.42 -11.59
N MET A 76 -0.52 6.51 -10.30
CA MET A 76 -1.62 7.30 -9.77
C MET A 76 -1.18 8.00 -8.48
N PRO A 77 -1.17 9.35 -8.43
CA PRO A 77 -0.95 10.08 -7.20
C PRO A 77 -2.12 9.86 -6.24
N PHE A 78 -1.99 10.25 -4.96
CA PHE A 78 -3.10 10.14 -4.01
C PHE A 78 -4.36 10.78 -4.54
N THR A 79 -5.36 9.95 -4.77
CA THR A 79 -6.66 10.28 -5.36
C THR A 79 -7.73 9.69 -4.46
N PRO A 80 -8.81 10.43 -4.13
CA PRO A 80 -9.95 9.84 -3.42
C PRO A 80 -10.45 8.59 -4.16
N VAL A 81 -10.67 7.49 -3.45
CA VAL A 81 -10.95 6.18 -4.06
C VAL A 81 -12.13 6.20 -5.02
N ALA A 82 -13.11 7.09 -4.80
CA ALA A 82 -14.25 7.28 -5.70
C ALA A 82 -13.82 7.71 -7.11
N TYR A 83 -12.72 8.44 -7.24
CA TYR A 83 -12.18 8.96 -8.51
C TYR A 83 -11.00 8.14 -9.05
N MET A 84 -10.67 7.03 -8.39
CA MET A 84 -9.65 6.11 -8.91
C MET A 84 -10.05 5.58 -10.27
N GLU A 85 -9.17 5.70 -11.26
CA GLU A 85 -9.37 5.14 -12.59
C GLU A 85 -8.86 3.70 -12.67
N PRO A 86 -9.41 2.87 -13.57
CA PRO A 86 -8.91 1.52 -13.78
C PRO A 86 -7.45 1.54 -14.23
N VAL A 87 -6.66 0.59 -13.71
CA VAL A 87 -5.26 0.42 -14.10
C VAL A 87 -5.08 -0.78 -15.02
N ASN A 88 -4.08 -0.69 -15.89
CA ASN A 88 -3.63 -1.78 -16.75
C ASN A 88 -2.09 -1.81 -16.74
N LEU A 89 -1.53 -2.43 -15.71
CA LEU A 89 -0.10 -2.54 -15.50
C LEU A 89 0.50 -3.60 -16.42
N VAL A 90 1.72 -3.35 -16.89
CA VAL A 90 2.46 -4.25 -17.77
C VAL A 90 3.80 -4.60 -17.12
N ALA A 91 4.08 -5.88 -16.97
CA ALA A 91 5.33 -6.36 -16.39
C ALA A 91 6.48 -6.33 -17.39
N SER A 92 7.63 -5.77 -16.98
CA SER A 92 8.85 -5.69 -17.80
C SER A 92 10.09 -5.32 -16.96
N GLY A 93 11.28 -5.57 -17.50
CA GLY A 93 12.54 -5.08 -16.93
C GLY A 93 13.04 -5.86 -15.72
N GLY A 94 13.97 -5.27 -14.99
CA GLY A 94 14.53 -5.77 -13.73
C GLY A 94 13.76 -5.25 -12.52
N THR A 95 14.40 -5.26 -11.32
CA THR A 95 13.76 -4.84 -10.06
C THR A 95 14.71 -3.94 -9.26
N GLU A 96 14.28 -2.70 -9.02
CA GLU A 96 14.97 -1.69 -8.19
C GLU A 96 14.02 -1.26 -7.06
N MET A 97 14.06 -1.98 -5.93
CA MET A 97 13.09 -1.80 -4.85
C MET A 97 13.36 -0.56 -4.00
N ALA A 98 14.61 -0.28 -3.65
CA ALA A 98 14.96 0.79 -2.71
C ALA A 98 14.48 2.19 -3.14
N PRO A 99 14.66 2.63 -4.40
CA PRO A 99 14.12 3.91 -4.85
C PRO A 99 12.60 3.99 -4.77
N ALA A 100 11.92 2.88 -5.05
CA ALA A 100 10.46 2.81 -5.02
C ALA A 100 9.91 2.91 -3.59
N VAL A 101 10.53 2.23 -2.64
CA VAL A 101 10.20 2.35 -1.21
C VAL A 101 10.40 3.80 -0.74
N GLN A 102 11.51 4.46 -1.13
CA GLN A 102 11.75 5.86 -0.77
C GLN A 102 10.66 6.77 -1.33
N VAL A 103 10.29 6.61 -2.60
CA VAL A 103 9.19 7.38 -3.21
C VAL A 103 7.87 7.16 -2.47
N ALA A 104 7.57 5.92 -2.09
CA ALA A 104 6.35 5.61 -1.35
C ALA A 104 6.34 6.29 0.04
N LEU A 105 7.48 6.27 0.76
CA LEU A 105 7.62 6.93 2.05
C LEU A 105 7.42 8.45 1.93
N ASP A 106 8.06 9.08 0.94
CA ASP A 106 7.93 10.52 0.70
C ASP A 106 6.48 10.92 0.38
N MET A 107 5.80 10.12 -0.45
CA MET A 107 4.40 10.36 -0.84
C MET A 107 3.44 10.27 0.36
N VAL A 108 3.58 9.27 1.23
CA VAL A 108 2.69 9.15 2.41
C VAL A 108 2.97 10.25 3.43
N ASP A 109 4.21 10.69 3.58
CA ASP A 109 4.57 11.82 4.44
C ASP A 109 3.98 13.13 3.92
N GLU A 110 4.06 13.37 2.61
CA GLU A 110 3.47 14.56 1.96
C GLU A 110 1.95 14.55 2.11
N ARG A 111 1.30 13.40 1.87
CA ARG A 111 -0.16 13.28 2.01
C ARG A 111 -0.62 13.48 3.45
N SER A 112 0.09 12.92 4.42
CA SER A 112 -0.21 13.11 5.84
C SER A 112 -0.06 14.58 6.28
N ARG A 113 0.97 15.29 5.78
CA ARG A 113 1.11 16.73 5.99
C ARG A 113 -0.02 17.52 5.36
N PHE A 114 -0.44 17.15 4.16
CA PHE A 114 -1.58 17.78 3.48
C PHE A 114 -2.86 17.68 4.31
N TYR A 115 -3.19 16.52 4.87
CA TYR A 115 -4.36 16.36 5.74
C TYR A 115 -4.32 17.28 6.96
N ARG A 116 -3.18 17.32 7.66
CA ARG A 116 -3.01 18.20 8.82
C ARG A 116 -3.15 19.69 8.45
N HIS A 117 -2.62 20.11 7.30
CA HIS A 117 -2.82 21.48 6.81
C HIS A 117 -4.28 21.78 6.45
N ALA A 118 -5.02 20.78 6.00
CA ALA A 118 -6.46 20.90 5.76
C ALA A 118 -7.30 20.90 7.05
N GLY A 119 -6.66 20.73 8.22
CA GLY A 119 -7.33 20.78 9.52
C GLY A 119 -7.90 19.44 10.00
N THR A 120 -7.51 18.32 9.37
CA THR A 120 -7.96 16.99 9.78
C THR A 120 -6.78 16.14 10.29
N GLU A 121 -6.99 15.42 11.40
CA GLU A 121 -6.00 14.47 11.91
C GLU A 121 -6.12 13.15 11.13
N PRO A 122 -5.10 12.71 10.40
CA PRO A 122 -5.20 11.51 9.58
C PRO A 122 -5.07 10.24 10.41
N TYR A 123 -5.67 9.15 9.91
CA TYR A 123 -5.26 7.80 10.30
C TYR A 123 -3.82 7.53 9.83
N LYS A 124 -3.16 6.53 10.46
CA LYS A 124 -1.84 6.08 10.01
C LYS A 124 -1.91 5.65 8.55
N PRO A 125 -1.06 6.18 7.67
CA PRO A 125 -1.02 5.73 6.29
C PRO A 125 -0.56 4.28 6.19
N TRP A 126 -1.06 3.58 5.18
CA TRP A 126 -0.65 2.22 4.86
C TRP A 126 0.10 2.20 3.54
N ILE A 127 1.25 1.52 3.54
CA ILE A 127 1.95 1.11 2.31
C ILE A 127 1.74 -0.39 2.19
N PHE A 128 1.17 -0.83 1.06
CA PHE A 128 0.93 -2.22 0.75
C PHE A 128 1.78 -2.60 -0.46
N MET A 129 2.93 -3.24 -0.20
CA MET A 129 3.84 -3.68 -1.23
C MET A 129 3.49 -5.09 -1.70
N ILE A 130 3.52 -5.33 -3.00
CA ILE A 130 3.36 -6.64 -3.63
C ILE A 130 4.57 -6.88 -4.53
N SER A 131 5.37 -7.91 -4.24
CA SER A 131 6.62 -8.20 -4.95
C SER A 131 7.03 -9.66 -4.78
N ASP A 132 7.87 -10.14 -5.68
CA ASP A 132 8.63 -11.38 -5.49
C ASP A 132 9.90 -11.18 -4.62
N GLY A 133 10.17 -9.97 -4.15
CA GLY A 133 11.23 -9.65 -3.18
C GLY A 133 12.64 -9.53 -3.73
N TYR A 134 12.87 -9.76 -5.02
CA TYR A 134 14.20 -9.56 -5.62
C TYR A 134 14.39 -8.07 -5.94
N GLY A 135 15.32 -7.36 -5.29
CA GLY A 135 15.36 -5.90 -5.44
C GLY A 135 16.62 -5.16 -5.02
N GLY A 136 17.77 -5.83 -4.98
CA GLY A 136 19.05 -5.19 -4.68
C GLY A 136 19.26 -4.86 -3.19
N ASP A 137 20.12 -3.89 -2.89
CA ASP A 137 20.39 -3.46 -1.52
C ASP A 137 19.31 -2.50 -1.03
N ILE A 138 18.56 -2.93 -0.03
CA ILE A 138 17.47 -2.18 0.60
C ILE A 138 17.78 -1.70 2.01
N SER A 139 19.03 -1.86 2.49
CA SER A 139 19.40 -1.65 3.90
C SER A 139 19.01 -0.26 4.40
N ALA A 140 19.34 0.79 3.64
CA ALA A 140 19.06 2.16 4.06
C ALA A 140 17.56 2.47 4.16
N VAL A 141 16.74 1.99 3.22
CA VAL A 141 15.29 2.23 3.25
C VAL A 141 14.59 1.36 4.30
N SER A 142 15.13 0.18 4.60
CA SER A 142 14.63 -0.70 5.67
C SER A 142 14.73 -0.04 7.03
N GLU A 143 15.86 0.60 7.33
CA GLU A 143 16.04 1.35 8.58
C GLU A 143 14.98 2.46 8.73
N VAL A 144 14.69 3.18 7.66
CA VAL A 144 13.66 4.23 7.67
C VAL A 144 12.27 3.65 7.86
N VAL A 145 11.93 2.54 7.20
CA VAL A 145 10.65 1.86 7.37
C VAL A 145 10.48 1.43 8.82
N HIS A 146 11.48 0.73 9.40
CA HIS A 146 11.43 0.25 10.77
C HIS A 146 11.28 1.41 11.77
N GLN A 147 12.02 2.51 11.59
CA GLN A 147 11.89 3.67 12.47
C GLN A 147 10.47 4.25 12.41
N LYS A 148 9.94 4.49 11.20
CA LYS A 148 8.59 5.06 11.04
C LYS A 148 7.49 4.16 11.60
N GLU A 149 7.63 2.85 11.49
CA GLU A 149 6.69 1.91 12.08
C GLU A 149 6.78 1.87 13.62
N ASN A 150 8.01 1.84 14.18
CA ASN A 150 8.24 1.87 15.62
C ASN A 150 7.73 3.16 16.26
N ASP A 151 7.88 4.29 15.57
CA ASP A 151 7.35 5.60 15.97
C ASP A 151 5.82 5.70 15.75
N GLY A 152 5.23 4.68 15.14
CA GLY A 152 3.79 4.61 14.90
C GLY A 152 3.27 5.55 13.81
N TYR A 153 4.13 6.01 12.89
CA TYR A 153 3.76 6.93 11.81
C TYR A 153 3.03 6.25 10.65
N LEU A 154 3.39 5.00 10.31
CA LEU A 154 2.79 4.27 9.20
C LEU A 154 2.62 2.78 9.53
N LYS A 155 1.96 2.06 8.64
CA LYS A 155 2.00 0.60 8.55
C LYS A 155 2.53 0.18 7.18
N PHE A 156 3.54 -0.69 7.19
CA PHE A 156 4.13 -1.23 5.98
C PHE A 156 3.85 -2.73 5.90
N PHE A 157 3.11 -3.17 4.90
CA PHE A 157 2.82 -4.58 4.63
C PHE A 157 3.56 -5.01 3.36
N SER A 158 4.23 -6.15 3.40
CA SER A 158 4.77 -6.79 2.20
C SER A 158 4.06 -8.10 1.93
N LEU A 159 3.50 -8.24 0.73
CA LEU A 159 2.94 -9.48 0.22
C LEU A 159 3.93 -10.12 -0.74
N GLY A 160 4.54 -11.22 -0.33
CA GLY A 160 5.40 -12.05 -1.17
C GLY A 160 4.57 -12.89 -2.14
N VAL A 161 4.86 -12.76 -3.44
CA VAL A 161 4.29 -13.59 -4.50
C VAL A 161 5.07 -14.91 -4.58
N GLU A 162 4.49 -15.95 -5.14
CA GLU A 162 5.11 -17.28 -5.25
C GLU A 162 6.57 -17.23 -5.70
N GLY A 163 7.47 -17.85 -4.92
CA GLY A 163 8.92 -17.81 -5.18
C GLY A 163 9.66 -16.59 -4.64
N TYR A 164 9.00 -15.73 -3.84
CA TYR A 164 9.58 -14.49 -3.33
C TYR A 164 10.86 -14.70 -2.48
N ASP A 165 11.74 -13.70 -2.50
CA ASP A 165 12.88 -13.62 -1.59
C ASP A 165 12.45 -13.19 -0.19
N SER A 166 12.15 -14.18 0.66
CA SER A 166 11.72 -13.98 2.04
C SER A 166 12.71 -13.13 2.85
N LYS A 167 14.01 -13.31 2.64
CA LYS A 167 15.06 -12.58 3.37
C LYS A 167 14.96 -11.07 3.10
N THR A 168 14.82 -10.68 1.85
CA THR A 168 14.70 -9.27 1.46
C THR A 168 13.42 -8.65 2.02
N LEU A 169 12.28 -9.34 1.93
CA LEU A 169 11.03 -8.80 2.46
C LEU A 169 11.07 -8.70 3.99
N HIS A 170 11.63 -9.67 4.70
CA HIS A 170 11.84 -9.59 6.15
C HIS A 170 12.81 -8.49 6.56
N GLN A 171 13.86 -8.25 5.77
CA GLN A 171 14.76 -7.11 6.01
C GLN A 171 14.01 -5.79 5.91
N LEU A 172 13.03 -5.67 5.00
CA LEU A 172 12.28 -4.43 4.77
C LEU A 172 11.24 -4.16 5.87
N CYS A 173 10.44 -5.15 6.24
CA CYS A 173 9.28 -4.95 7.13
C CYS A 173 9.23 -5.89 8.34
N GLY A 174 10.36 -6.53 8.67
CA GLY A 174 10.46 -7.43 9.81
C GLY A 174 9.52 -8.63 9.66
N GLU A 175 8.76 -8.91 10.71
CA GLU A 175 7.84 -10.05 10.76
C GLU A 175 6.49 -9.80 10.02
N LYS A 176 6.33 -8.63 9.37
CA LYS A 176 5.08 -8.26 8.68
C LYS A 176 5.06 -8.67 7.20
N VAL A 177 5.67 -9.80 6.90
CA VAL A 177 5.63 -10.41 5.58
C VAL A 177 4.43 -11.34 5.49
N LEU A 178 3.60 -11.11 4.49
CA LEU A 178 2.51 -11.99 4.10
C LEU A 178 2.95 -12.82 2.91
N LYS A 179 2.58 -14.09 2.89
CA LYS A 179 2.84 -14.99 1.78
C LYS A 179 1.54 -15.28 1.05
N LEU A 180 1.49 -14.95 -0.24
CA LEU A 180 0.38 -15.33 -1.11
C LEU A 180 0.60 -16.74 -1.67
N ASN A 181 -0.37 -17.61 -1.52
CA ASN A 181 -0.38 -18.93 -2.15
C ASN A 181 -1.10 -18.82 -3.51
N GLY A 182 -0.35 -18.96 -4.59
CA GLY A 182 -0.80 -18.71 -5.95
C GLY A 182 -0.81 -17.23 -6.32
N TYR A 183 -1.71 -16.83 -7.22
CA TYR A 183 -1.76 -15.47 -7.78
C TYR A 183 -3.12 -14.78 -7.62
N ASP A 184 -4.00 -15.28 -6.74
CA ASP A 184 -5.29 -14.62 -6.48
C ASP A 184 -5.14 -13.54 -5.39
N PHE A 185 -4.95 -12.29 -5.81
CA PHE A 185 -4.86 -11.13 -4.94
C PHE A 185 -6.21 -10.65 -4.41
N THR A 186 -7.32 -11.20 -4.90
CA THR A 186 -8.66 -10.71 -4.53
C THR A 186 -8.91 -10.79 -3.03
N GLY A 187 -8.54 -11.92 -2.41
CA GLY A 187 -8.75 -12.15 -0.98
C GLY A 187 -8.01 -11.17 -0.10
N ILE A 188 -6.73 -10.87 -0.42
CA ILE A 188 -5.92 -9.95 0.40
C ILE A 188 -6.34 -8.49 0.21
N LEU A 189 -6.78 -8.09 -0.97
CA LEU A 189 -7.29 -6.75 -1.19
C LEU A 189 -8.67 -6.55 -0.53
N ASP A 190 -9.52 -7.58 -0.51
CA ASP A 190 -10.76 -7.59 0.27
C ASP A 190 -10.47 -7.50 1.79
N TRP A 191 -9.43 -8.19 2.26
CA TRP A 191 -8.95 -8.07 3.63
C TRP A 191 -8.47 -6.65 3.95
N ALA A 192 -7.72 -6.03 3.04
CA ALA A 192 -7.28 -4.64 3.19
C ALA A 192 -8.49 -3.69 3.30
N HIS A 193 -9.49 -3.84 2.42
CA HIS A 193 -10.74 -3.07 2.49
C HIS A 193 -11.46 -3.26 3.84
N LYS A 194 -11.69 -4.50 4.27
CA LYS A 194 -12.34 -4.80 5.56
C LYS A 194 -11.56 -4.24 6.74
N SER A 195 -10.23 -4.27 6.67
CA SER A 195 -9.34 -3.72 7.69
C SER A 195 -9.46 -2.19 7.75
N MET A 196 -9.48 -1.52 6.60
CA MET A 196 -9.68 -0.07 6.52
C MET A 196 -11.06 0.35 7.03
N ARG A 197 -12.09 -0.43 6.70
CA ARG A 197 -13.43 -0.22 7.25
C ARG A 197 -13.43 -0.34 8.78
N ALA A 198 -12.75 -1.32 9.37
CA ALA A 198 -12.63 -1.45 10.81
C ALA A 198 -11.91 -0.23 11.43
N VAL A 199 -10.87 0.29 10.77
CA VAL A 199 -10.15 1.50 11.20
C VAL A 199 -11.03 2.75 11.04
N SER A 200 -11.81 2.87 9.98
CA SER A 200 -12.62 4.05 9.68
C SER A 200 -13.71 4.37 10.73
N VAL A 201 -14.11 3.38 11.51
CA VAL A 201 -15.10 3.55 12.61
C VAL A 201 -14.45 3.77 13.97
N SER A 202 -13.11 3.82 14.05
CA SER A 202 -12.33 4.13 15.25
C SER A 202 -11.83 5.58 15.22
N SER A 203 -11.22 6.02 16.33
CA SER A 203 -10.51 7.31 16.36
C SER A 203 -9.06 7.17 15.86
N PRO A 204 -8.46 8.21 15.24
CA PRO A 204 -7.04 8.20 14.93
C PRO A 204 -6.18 7.88 16.16
N GLY A 205 -5.25 6.91 16.01
CA GLY A 205 -4.39 6.44 17.10
C GLY A 205 -4.98 5.33 17.98
N GLU A 206 -6.26 4.99 17.82
CA GLU A 206 -6.88 3.87 18.52
C GLU A 206 -6.35 2.53 18.00
N LYS A 207 -6.17 1.55 18.91
CA LYS A 207 -5.82 0.17 18.53
C LYS A 207 -7.05 -0.55 18.00
N VAL A 208 -7.00 -0.98 16.75
CA VAL A 208 -8.08 -1.70 16.08
C VAL A 208 -7.65 -3.12 15.78
N ARG A 209 -8.48 -4.09 16.18
CA ARG A 209 -8.28 -5.48 15.78
C ARG A 209 -8.67 -5.67 14.33
N LEU A 210 -7.70 -6.07 13.51
CA LEU A 210 -7.93 -6.34 12.09
C LEU A 210 -8.63 -7.70 11.89
N PRO A 211 -9.34 -7.89 10.76
CA PRO A 211 -9.95 -9.18 10.40
C PRO A 211 -8.90 -10.29 10.25
N ALA A 212 -9.34 -11.55 10.34
CA ALA A 212 -8.47 -12.68 9.99
C ALA A 212 -8.02 -12.60 8.52
N LEU A 213 -6.79 -13.05 8.24
CA LEU A 213 -6.27 -13.17 6.88
C LEU A 213 -7.12 -14.14 6.04
N PRO A 214 -7.19 -13.97 4.72
CA PRO A 214 -7.84 -14.92 3.83
C PRO A 214 -7.09 -16.26 3.78
N GLU A 215 -7.80 -17.35 3.45
CA GLU A 215 -7.26 -18.72 3.45
C GLU A 215 -6.05 -18.93 2.54
N ASN A 216 -5.93 -18.13 1.47
CA ASN A 216 -4.81 -18.20 0.54
C ASN A 216 -3.63 -17.29 0.90
N VAL A 217 -3.64 -16.70 2.11
CA VAL A 217 -2.57 -15.85 2.60
C VAL A 217 -2.12 -16.32 3.97
N ASP A 218 -0.85 -16.69 4.07
CA ASP A 218 -0.21 -17.06 5.32
C ASP A 218 0.59 -15.88 5.89
N LYS A 219 0.68 -15.82 7.22
CA LYS A 219 1.71 -15.01 7.87
C LYS A 219 3.02 -15.77 7.77
N ASP A 220 4.08 -15.05 7.42
CA ASP A 220 5.42 -15.66 7.46
C ASP A 220 5.95 -15.78 8.90
N VAL A 221 5.35 -15.08 9.90
CA VAL A 221 5.60 -15.27 11.36
C VAL A 221 4.39 -14.83 12.20
N ASN A 222 4.29 -15.42 13.41
CA ASN A 222 3.20 -15.19 14.38
C ASN A 222 3.26 -13.81 15.05
N ASP A 223 2.10 -13.27 15.42
CA ASP A 223 1.86 -12.23 16.45
C ASP A 223 2.12 -10.75 16.12
N TRP A 224 1.69 -10.23 14.96
CA TRP A 224 1.81 -8.81 14.71
C TRP A 224 0.48 -8.01 14.71
N PHE A 225 -0.55 -8.60 15.30
CA PHE A 225 -1.87 -7.95 15.49
C PHE A 225 -2.20 -7.61 16.96
N ASP A 226 -1.20 -7.50 17.83
CA ASP A 226 -1.39 -7.02 19.21
C ASP A 226 -1.37 -5.49 19.31
#